data_4124c8e89e683be0d217f9903fb1175a
#
_entry.id   4124c8e89e683be0d217f9903fb1175a
#
_cell.length_a   1.000
_cell.length_b   1.000
_cell.length_c   1.000
_cell.angle_alpha   90.00
_cell.angle_beta   90.00
_cell.angle_gamma   90.00
#
_symmetry.space_group_name_H-M   'P 1'
#
loop_
_entity.id
_entity.type
_entity.pdbx_description
1 polymer ?
#
loop_
_entity_poly.entity_id
_entity_poly.type
_entity_poly.pdbx_seq_one_letter_code
_entity_poly.pdbx_strand_id
1 'polypeptide(L)'
;MGYASRPESGTLPCMTFSLSKTLSAVTTSPASTLARIRSLGKTHSMIIAVYVDDLVLSSNIPSVVTSLKTSFASRFNITDLGPLDSILGIKVTRDLRRNKCFYLSQASFIRDAISKFGLDFLPACRTPMNATTDLTPTPGFKSSLPDSNRYRSMVGTLAWVANWTRPELAFTVHKLQRYQNDPEPKHFEAAQRAFRYLKGTQSERLRLRGDLVLRAYTDADFCQDRIDGKSVTGYVIMLGDSPIVWASKLQTAVTTSTVEAEYLALRAGLKDIMWLRHLLVDLSCPQVEPTPVIEDNSACIEWARDMVVSRKTRHFHVSYHLAKEQVELGTIQMHYAKTSDQLADIFTKALNAEVFDRHQHVLHNGLNCA
;
A
#
# COMPACT_ATOMS: atom_id res chain seq x y z
N MET A 1 -41.91 -7.52 -0.80
CA MET A 1 -42.31 -6.35 0.00
C MET A 1 -41.75 -6.53 1.39
N GLY A 2 -40.95 -5.65 1.88
CA GLY A 2 -40.33 -5.70 3.19
C GLY A 2 -38.95 -5.02 3.16
N TYR A 3 -38.95 -3.69 3.15
CA TYR A 3 -37.72 -2.90 3.39
C TYR A 3 -37.29 -3.11 4.83
N ALA A 4 -36.13 -3.74 5.04
CA ALA A 4 -35.45 -3.74 6.33
C ALA A 4 -34.72 -2.40 6.48
N SER A 5 -35.11 -1.66 7.52
CA SER A 5 -34.57 -0.40 7.95
C SER A 5 -33.06 -0.54 8.26
N ARG A 6 -32.26 0.38 7.73
CA ARG A 6 -30.86 0.63 8.14
C ARG A 6 -30.82 0.81 9.67
N PRO A 7 -29.89 0.17 10.38
CA PRO A 7 -29.59 0.58 11.74
C PRO A 7 -28.83 1.91 11.69
N GLU A 8 -29.25 2.81 12.54
CA GLU A 8 -28.65 4.10 12.81
C GLU A 8 -27.19 3.95 13.25
N SER A 9 -26.39 4.98 12.96
CA SER A 9 -24.98 5.16 13.31
C SER A 9 -24.69 4.82 14.77
N GLY A 10 -24.49 3.55 15.07
CA GLY A 10 -24.00 3.06 16.33
C GLY A 10 -22.47 3.10 16.34
N THR A 11 -21.88 4.07 17.02
CA THR A 11 -20.53 3.93 17.58
C THR A 11 -20.47 2.59 18.32
N LEU A 12 -19.62 1.67 17.83
CA LEU A 12 -19.32 0.43 18.55
C LEU A 12 -18.99 0.77 20.00
N PRO A 13 -19.69 0.20 20.99
CA PRO A 13 -19.39 0.47 22.37
C PRO A 13 -17.95 0.10 22.64
N CYS A 14 -17.16 1.06 23.16
CA CYS A 14 -15.84 0.82 23.68
C CYS A 14 -15.98 -0.28 24.74
N MET A 15 -15.60 -1.53 24.40
CA MET A 15 -15.67 -2.64 25.34
C MET A 15 -14.57 -2.49 26.37
N THR A 16 -14.90 -1.84 27.48
CA THR A 16 -14.08 -1.82 28.70
C THR A 16 -14.21 -3.17 29.39
N PHE A 17 -13.22 -4.03 29.20
CA PHE A 17 -13.05 -5.19 30.06
C PHE A 17 -12.38 -4.75 31.36
N SER A 18 -13.03 -4.98 32.50
CA SER A 18 -12.44 -4.86 33.82
C SER A 18 -11.48 -6.04 34.06
N LEU A 19 -10.33 -5.99 33.43
CA LEU A 19 -9.09 -6.57 33.92
C LEU A 19 -8.23 -5.37 34.28
N SER A 20 -7.47 -5.41 35.40
CA SER A 20 -6.52 -4.40 35.84
C SER A 20 -5.35 -4.17 34.83
N LYS A 21 -5.69 -3.89 33.58
CA LYS A 21 -4.78 -3.79 32.44
C LYS A 21 -5.22 -2.60 31.59
N THR A 22 -4.29 -1.70 31.31
CA THR A 22 -4.54 -0.55 30.45
C THR A 22 -4.69 -1.03 29.00
N LEU A 23 -5.90 -0.92 28.47
CA LEU A 23 -6.19 -1.16 27.05
C LEU A 23 -6.03 0.17 26.32
N SER A 24 -5.07 0.28 25.40
CA SER A 24 -5.01 1.37 24.44
C SER A 24 -5.54 0.89 23.09
N ALA A 25 -6.61 1.48 22.60
CA ALA A 25 -7.15 1.19 21.26
C ALA A 25 -6.66 2.25 20.29
N VAL A 26 -6.14 1.81 19.14
CA VAL A 26 -5.80 2.65 17.99
C VAL A 26 -6.80 2.35 16.90
N THR A 27 -7.67 3.29 16.59
CA THR A 27 -8.64 3.15 15.48
C THR A 27 -7.98 3.66 14.21
N THR A 28 -7.75 2.78 13.25
CA THR A 28 -7.10 3.13 11.97
C THR A 28 -8.11 3.50 10.89
N SER A 29 -9.34 2.98 11.00
CA SER A 29 -10.49 3.30 10.13
C SER A 29 -11.79 2.84 10.79
N PRO A 30 -12.98 3.25 10.28
CA PRO A 30 -14.26 2.75 10.79
C PRO A 30 -14.42 1.21 10.72
N ALA A 31 -13.69 0.56 9.81
CA ALA A 31 -13.77 -0.90 9.59
C ALA A 31 -12.64 -1.69 10.27
N SER A 32 -11.60 -1.01 10.78
CA SER A 32 -10.44 -1.67 11.38
C SER A 32 -10.02 -1.00 12.68
N THR A 33 -9.82 -1.77 13.72
CA THR A 33 -9.34 -1.32 15.03
C THR A 33 -8.18 -2.18 15.47
N LEU A 34 -7.10 -1.54 15.87
CA LEU A 34 -5.98 -2.19 16.53
C LEU A 34 -6.06 -1.91 18.01
N ALA A 35 -6.07 -2.94 18.84
CA ALA A 35 -6.05 -2.78 20.28
C ALA A 35 -4.82 -3.49 20.87
N ARG A 36 -4.15 -2.81 21.79
CA ARG A 36 -3.01 -3.36 22.51
C ARG A 36 -3.32 -3.44 24.01
N ILE A 37 -3.00 -4.59 24.61
CA ILE A 37 -3.10 -4.79 26.06
C ILE A 37 -1.70 -4.79 26.66
N ARG A 38 -1.42 -3.85 27.59
CA ARG A 38 -0.23 -3.85 28.43
C ARG A 38 -0.59 -4.36 29.83
N SER A 39 0.20 -5.25 30.39
CA SER A 39 0.11 -5.64 31.80
C SER A 39 1.11 -4.82 32.61
N LEU A 40 0.66 -4.17 33.68
CA LEU A 40 1.54 -3.51 34.65
C LEU A 40 2.48 -4.56 35.28
N GLY A 41 3.79 -4.39 35.08
CA GLY A 41 4.84 -5.15 35.75
C GLY A 41 5.45 -6.36 35.03
N LYS A 42 4.99 -6.72 33.83
CA LYS A 42 5.63 -7.76 33.00
C LYS A 42 5.62 -7.35 31.53
N THR A 43 6.68 -7.70 30.78
CA THR A 43 6.83 -7.46 29.32
C THR A 43 5.87 -8.31 28.47
N HIS A 44 4.58 -8.26 28.81
CA HIS A 44 3.56 -8.97 28.05
C HIS A 44 2.95 -8.01 27.03
N SER A 45 3.12 -8.35 25.75
CA SER A 45 2.47 -7.65 24.67
C SER A 45 1.40 -8.52 24.04
N MET A 46 0.24 -7.94 23.81
CA MET A 46 -0.82 -8.56 23.05
C MET A 46 -1.35 -7.54 22.04
N ILE A 47 -1.52 -7.97 20.82
CA ILE A 47 -2.09 -7.19 19.73
C ILE A 47 -3.37 -7.88 19.29
N ILE A 48 -4.44 -7.12 19.18
CA ILE A 48 -5.72 -7.55 18.60
C ILE A 48 -5.98 -6.67 17.39
N ALA A 49 -6.00 -7.26 16.21
CA ALA A 49 -6.43 -6.58 15.00
C ALA A 49 -7.87 -7.02 14.68
N VAL A 50 -8.75 -6.06 14.47
CA VAL A 50 -10.16 -6.27 14.15
C VAL A 50 -10.41 -5.71 12.76
N TYR A 51 -11.00 -6.50 11.90
CA TYR A 51 -11.46 -6.05 10.59
C TYR A 51 -12.86 -6.60 10.33
N VAL A 52 -13.85 -5.75 10.47
CA VAL A 52 -15.28 -6.12 10.37
C VAL A 52 -15.59 -7.31 11.29
N ASP A 53 -15.69 -8.52 10.74
CA ASP A 53 -16.00 -9.78 11.46
C ASP A 53 -14.74 -10.61 11.81
N ASP A 54 -13.59 -10.28 11.24
CA ASP A 54 -12.34 -11.01 11.43
C ASP A 54 -11.53 -10.46 12.61
N LEU A 55 -11.03 -11.37 13.46
CA LEU A 55 -10.16 -11.06 14.61
C LEU A 55 -8.82 -11.78 14.46
N VAL A 56 -7.73 -11.03 14.52
CA VAL A 56 -6.37 -11.58 14.61
C VAL A 56 -5.79 -11.27 15.99
N LEU A 57 -5.42 -12.33 16.69
CA LEU A 57 -4.82 -12.26 18.03
C LEU A 57 -3.35 -12.63 17.96
N SER A 58 -2.47 -11.76 18.45
CA SER A 58 -1.03 -12.02 18.54
C SER A 58 -0.52 -11.69 19.93
N SER A 59 0.25 -12.60 20.55
CA SER A 59 0.89 -12.37 21.84
C SER A 59 2.19 -13.15 21.93
N ASN A 60 3.13 -12.65 22.72
CA ASN A 60 4.34 -13.37 23.12
C ASN A 60 4.06 -14.45 24.19
N ILE A 61 2.82 -14.56 24.71
CA ILE A 61 2.41 -15.56 25.69
C ILE A 61 1.20 -16.35 25.16
N PRO A 62 1.36 -17.62 24.77
CA PRO A 62 0.26 -18.42 24.22
C PRO A 62 -0.96 -18.56 25.15
N SER A 63 -0.75 -18.70 26.46
CA SER A 63 -1.84 -18.82 27.43
C SER A 63 -2.76 -17.60 27.49
N VAL A 64 -2.23 -16.40 27.20
CA VAL A 64 -3.03 -15.17 27.11
C VAL A 64 -3.98 -15.22 25.93
N VAL A 65 -3.52 -15.72 24.78
CA VAL A 65 -4.36 -15.90 23.59
C VAL A 65 -5.48 -16.90 23.89
N THR A 66 -5.16 -18.05 24.51
CA THR A 66 -6.16 -19.07 24.87
C THR A 66 -7.21 -18.51 25.83
N SER A 67 -6.78 -17.82 26.88
CA SER A 67 -7.70 -17.22 27.87
C SER A 67 -8.63 -16.18 27.20
N LEU A 68 -8.12 -15.38 26.25
CA LEU A 68 -8.92 -14.39 25.55
C LEU A 68 -9.92 -15.05 24.60
N LYS A 69 -9.52 -16.10 23.86
CA LYS A 69 -10.42 -16.89 23.01
C LYS A 69 -11.59 -17.44 23.82
N THR A 70 -11.33 -18.02 25.00
CA THR A 70 -12.38 -18.50 25.93
C THR A 70 -13.30 -17.37 26.37
N SER A 71 -12.74 -16.22 26.73
CA SER A 71 -13.53 -15.04 27.15
C SER A 71 -14.40 -14.49 26.01
N PHE A 72 -13.92 -14.48 24.78
CA PHE A 72 -14.73 -14.07 23.62
C PHE A 72 -15.83 -15.09 23.32
N ALA A 73 -15.52 -16.39 23.32
CA ALA A 73 -16.48 -17.46 23.06
C ALA A 73 -17.62 -17.50 24.09
N SER A 74 -17.38 -17.03 25.34
CA SER A 74 -18.43 -16.94 26.35
C SER A 74 -19.43 -15.79 26.13
N ARG A 75 -19.08 -14.83 25.27
CA ARG A 75 -19.90 -13.62 25.03
C ARG A 75 -20.38 -13.45 23.61
N PHE A 76 -19.66 -14.02 22.65
CA PHE A 76 -19.92 -13.88 21.23
C PHE A 76 -19.93 -15.27 20.57
N ASN A 77 -20.77 -15.43 19.55
CA ASN A 77 -20.72 -16.61 18.71
C ASN A 77 -19.53 -16.49 17.74
N ILE A 78 -18.39 -17.03 18.13
CA ILE A 78 -17.15 -16.99 17.36
C ILE A 78 -16.70 -18.41 16.96
N THR A 79 -16.04 -18.51 15.80
CA THR A 79 -15.34 -19.73 15.37
C THR A 79 -13.85 -19.53 15.49
N ASP A 80 -13.16 -20.37 16.24
CA ASP A 80 -11.69 -20.36 16.32
C ASP A 80 -11.12 -21.08 15.09
N LEU A 81 -10.50 -20.33 14.19
CA LEU A 81 -9.88 -20.84 12.96
C LEU A 81 -8.45 -21.36 13.20
N GLY A 82 -7.94 -21.34 14.44
CA GLY A 82 -6.60 -21.80 14.77
C GLY A 82 -5.50 -20.78 14.44
N PRO A 83 -4.30 -21.26 14.05
CA PRO A 83 -3.21 -20.39 13.63
C PRO A 83 -3.57 -19.61 12.35
N LEU A 84 -3.13 -18.34 12.28
CA LEU A 84 -3.37 -17.50 11.09
C LEU A 84 -2.68 -18.11 9.87
N ASP A 85 -3.48 -18.67 8.95
CA ASP A 85 -3.05 -19.22 7.66
C ASP A 85 -3.69 -18.49 6.47
N SER A 86 -4.77 -17.75 6.73
CA SER A 86 -5.41 -16.87 5.77
C SER A 86 -6.12 -15.72 6.47
N ILE A 87 -6.20 -14.57 5.81
CA ILE A 87 -6.96 -13.39 6.21
C ILE A 87 -7.42 -12.64 4.97
N LEU A 88 -8.68 -12.22 4.91
CA LEU A 88 -9.26 -11.47 3.78
C LEU A 88 -9.01 -12.14 2.41
N GLY A 89 -9.01 -13.47 2.35
CA GLY A 89 -8.71 -14.22 1.14
C GLY A 89 -7.23 -14.24 0.73
N ILE A 90 -6.33 -13.74 1.59
CA ILE A 90 -4.88 -13.75 1.39
C ILE A 90 -4.29 -14.89 2.20
N LYS A 91 -3.58 -15.79 1.54
CA LYS A 91 -2.89 -16.89 2.22
C LYS A 91 -1.65 -16.36 2.94
N VAL A 92 -1.50 -16.76 4.21
CA VAL A 92 -0.35 -16.45 5.06
C VAL A 92 0.47 -17.71 5.29
N THR A 93 1.73 -17.70 4.86
CA THR A 93 2.66 -18.83 5.12
C THR A 93 3.78 -18.35 6.03
N ARG A 94 4.14 -19.13 7.03
CA ARG A 94 5.19 -18.80 8.01
C ARG A 94 6.44 -19.65 7.78
N ASP A 95 7.58 -19.00 7.67
CA ASP A 95 8.89 -19.67 7.72
C ASP A 95 9.69 -19.13 8.92
N LEU A 96 9.31 -19.57 10.10
CA LEU A 96 9.95 -19.12 11.35
C LEU A 96 11.26 -19.85 11.65
N ARG A 97 11.52 -20.99 11.00
CA ARG A 97 12.70 -21.84 11.28
C ARG A 97 13.94 -21.36 10.52
N ARG A 98 13.80 -21.07 9.22
CA ARG A 98 14.93 -20.68 8.35
C ARG A 98 15.05 -19.16 8.22
N ASN A 99 14.01 -18.49 7.79
CA ASN A 99 14.07 -17.10 7.35
C ASN A 99 13.41 -16.11 8.30
N LYS A 100 12.72 -16.60 9.35
CA LYS A 100 11.94 -15.76 10.31
C LYS A 100 11.06 -14.74 9.57
N CYS A 101 10.33 -15.20 8.58
CA CYS A 101 9.51 -14.37 7.73
C CYS A 101 8.09 -14.93 7.55
N PHE A 102 7.21 -14.06 7.06
CA PHE A 102 5.89 -14.41 6.57
C PHE A 102 5.84 -14.17 5.07
N TYR A 103 5.01 -14.96 4.39
CA TYR A 103 4.70 -14.76 2.98
C TYR A 103 3.21 -14.57 2.82
N LEU A 104 2.82 -13.51 2.12
CA LEU A 104 1.45 -13.24 1.72
C LEU A 104 1.26 -13.62 0.26
N SER A 105 0.21 -14.37 -0.06
CA SER A 105 -0.06 -14.86 -1.41
C SER A 105 -1.53 -14.79 -1.77
N GLN A 106 -1.80 -14.34 -2.99
CA GLN A 106 -3.13 -14.37 -3.62
C GLN A 106 -3.16 -15.30 -4.85
N ALA A 107 -2.28 -16.30 -4.92
CA ALA A 107 -2.14 -17.19 -6.08
C ALA A 107 -3.45 -17.87 -6.50
N SER A 108 -4.28 -18.33 -5.55
CA SER A 108 -5.59 -18.92 -5.85
C SER A 108 -6.53 -17.88 -6.46
N PHE A 109 -6.66 -16.72 -5.80
CA PHE A 109 -7.49 -15.63 -6.29
C PHE A 109 -7.10 -15.17 -7.71
N ILE A 110 -5.79 -15.05 -7.98
CA ILE A 110 -5.28 -14.68 -9.32
C ILE A 110 -5.67 -15.73 -10.37
N ARG A 111 -5.55 -17.01 -10.05
CA ARG A 111 -5.91 -18.10 -10.96
C ARG A 111 -7.40 -18.08 -11.27
N ASP A 112 -8.23 -17.99 -10.24
CA ASP A 112 -9.68 -17.95 -10.39
C ASP A 112 -10.13 -16.71 -11.20
N ALA A 113 -9.45 -15.58 -11.01
CA ALA A 113 -9.71 -14.37 -11.78
C ALA A 113 -9.34 -14.52 -13.26
N ILE A 114 -8.20 -15.13 -13.57
CA ILE A 114 -7.78 -15.40 -14.95
C ILE A 114 -8.83 -16.27 -15.66
N SER A 115 -9.27 -17.34 -15.01
CA SER A 115 -10.31 -18.23 -15.55
C SER A 115 -11.66 -17.53 -15.68
N LYS A 116 -12.06 -16.75 -14.67
CA LYS A 116 -13.30 -15.94 -14.70
C LYS A 116 -13.39 -15.02 -15.91
N PHE A 117 -12.28 -14.41 -16.31
CA PHE A 117 -12.25 -13.50 -17.46
C PHE A 117 -11.96 -14.22 -18.79
N GLY A 118 -11.72 -15.53 -18.79
CA GLY A 118 -11.44 -16.33 -19.97
C GLY A 118 -10.06 -16.02 -20.57
N LEU A 119 -9.05 -15.79 -19.74
CA LEU A 119 -7.71 -15.36 -20.16
C LEU A 119 -6.67 -16.50 -20.04
N ASP A 120 -7.10 -17.73 -19.75
CA ASP A 120 -6.22 -18.89 -19.54
C ASP A 120 -5.37 -19.23 -20.78
N PHE A 121 -5.88 -18.97 -21.97
CA PHE A 121 -5.19 -19.27 -23.25
C PHE A 121 -4.13 -18.22 -23.62
N LEU A 122 -4.18 -17.02 -23.05
CA LEU A 122 -3.23 -15.96 -23.41
C LEU A 122 -1.83 -16.26 -22.87
N PRO A 123 -0.77 -16.02 -23.65
CA PRO A 123 0.61 -16.23 -23.19
C PRO A 123 0.98 -15.23 -22.10
N ALA A 124 1.84 -15.65 -21.16
CA ALA A 124 2.39 -14.78 -20.13
C ALA A 124 3.27 -13.66 -20.74
N CYS A 125 3.49 -12.59 -19.96
CA CYS A 125 4.40 -11.50 -20.34
C CYS A 125 5.20 -11.03 -19.10
N ARG A 126 6.35 -10.36 -19.36
CA ARG A 126 7.31 -9.95 -18.31
C ARG A 126 6.89 -8.72 -17.51
N THR A 127 6.13 -7.79 -18.11
CA THR A 127 5.75 -6.53 -17.47
C THR A 127 4.24 -6.28 -17.57
N PRO A 128 3.62 -5.69 -16.55
CA PRO A 128 2.17 -5.47 -16.55
C PRO A 128 1.72 -4.39 -17.55
N MET A 129 2.62 -3.46 -17.90
CA MET A 129 2.37 -2.39 -18.87
C MET A 129 3.63 -2.12 -19.71
N ASN A 130 3.47 -1.76 -20.97
CA ASN A 130 4.58 -1.30 -21.80
C ASN A 130 4.75 0.21 -21.67
N ALA A 131 6.00 0.68 -21.76
CA ALA A 131 6.30 2.11 -21.79
C ALA A 131 5.67 2.85 -22.99
N THR A 132 5.44 2.14 -24.09
CA THR A 132 4.87 2.69 -25.34
C THR A 132 3.33 2.60 -25.39
N THR A 133 2.67 2.09 -24.34
CA THR A 133 1.22 1.93 -24.34
C THR A 133 0.52 3.29 -24.33
N ASP A 134 -0.21 3.60 -25.39
CA ASP A 134 -1.05 4.80 -25.46
C ASP A 134 -2.49 4.48 -25.05
N LEU A 135 -2.91 5.06 -23.94
CA LEU A 135 -4.25 4.92 -23.39
C LEU A 135 -5.10 6.18 -23.58
N THR A 136 -4.64 7.16 -24.38
CA THR A 136 -5.37 8.42 -24.61
C THR A 136 -6.75 8.12 -25.19
N PRO A 137 -7.85 8.60 -24.55
CA PRO A 137 -9.21 8.34 -25.06
C PRO A 137 -9.44 8.92 -26.43
N THR A 138 -10.20 8.20 -27.26
CA THR A 138 -10.68 8.71 -28.54
C THR A 138 -11.81 9.70 -28.29
N PRO A 139 -11.72 10.96 -28.77
CA PRO A 139 -12.76 11.95 -28.55
C PRO A 139 -14.13 11.46 -29.02
N GLY A 140 -15.13 11.58 -28.15
CA GLY A 140 -16.52 11.20 -28.46
C GLY A 140 -16.81 9.68 -28.38
N PHE A 141 -15.84 8.84 -28.11
CA PHE A 141 -16.08 7.40 -27.90
C PHE A 141 -16.97 7.16 -26.66
N LYS A 142 -17.93 6.25 -26.79
CA LYS A 142 -18.79 5.77 -25.72
C LYS A 142 -18.77 4.25 -25.68
N SER A 143 -18.51 3.71 -24.51
CA SER A 143 -18.52 2.28 -24.28
C SER A 143 -19.94 1.79 -24.01
N SER A 144 -20.24 0.53 -24.36
CA SER A 144 -21.47 -0.12 -23.91
C SER A 144 -21.48 -0.32 -22.40
N LEU A 145 -22.65 -0.34 -21.77
CA LEU A 145 -22.76 -0.57 -20.32
C LEU A 145 -22.22 -1.95 -19.90
N PRO A 146 -22.49 -3.07 -20.64
CA PRO A 146 -21.89 -4.37 -20.35
C PRO A 146 -20.37 -4.35 -20.38
N ASP A 147 -19.76 -3.69 -21.38
CA ASP A 147 -18.31 -3.58 -21.52
C ASP A 147 -17.71 -2.76 -20.36
N SER A 148 -18.32 -1.62 -20.01
CA SER A 148 -17.87 -0.82 -18.87
C SER A 148 -17.90 -1.62 -17.57
N ASN A 149 -18.95 -2.41 -17.33
CA ASN A 149 -19.07 -3.26 -16.15
C ASN A 149 -18.03 -4.39 -16.13
N ARG A 150 -17.77 -5.02 -17.29
CA ARG A 150 -16.72 -6.04 -17.43
C ARG A 150 -15.36 -5.43 -17.14
N TYR A 151 -15.05 -4.27 -17.71
CA TYR A 151 -13.79 -3.58 -17.51
C TYR A 151 -13.59 -3.19 -16.02
N ARG A 152 -14.62 -2.60 -15.39
CA ARG A 152 -14.59 -2.28 -13.95
C ARG A 152 -14.32 -3.50 -13.09
N SER A 153 -14.93 -4.65 -13.43
CA SER A 153 -14.66 -5.91 -12.73
C SER A 153 -13.19 -6.36 -12.89
N MET A 154 -12.63 -6.25 -14.09
CA MET A 154 -11.22 -6.58 -14.36
C MET A 154 -10.28 -5.66 -13.57
N VAL A 155 -10.48 -4.35 -13.67
CA VAL A 155 -9.62 -3.35 -13.00
C VAL A 155 -9.77 -3.43 -11.47
N GLY A 156 -10.97 -3.66 -10.96
CA GLY A 156 -11.22 -3.88 -9.53
C GLY A 156 -10.50 -5.12 -8.98
N THR A 157 -10.46 -6.20 -9.78
CA THR A 157 -9.71 -7.41 -9.44
C THR A 157 -8.20 -7.15 -9.41
N LEU A 158 -7.66 -6.44 -10.40
CA LEU A 158 -6.25 -6.03 -10.41
C LEU A 158 -5.92 -5.11 -9.24
N ALA A 159 -6.81 -4.18 -8.90
CA ALA A 159 -6.64 -3.27 -7.77
C ALA A 159 -6.58 -4.02 -6.42
N TRP A 160 -7.42 -5.03 -6.25
CA TRP A 160 -7.38 -5.89 -5.06
C TRP A 160 -6.02 -6.58 -4.91
N VAL A 161 -5.49 -7.14 -5.99
CA VAL A 161 -4.18 -7.81 -5.97
C VAL A 161 -3.05 -6.81 -5.74
N ALA A 162 -3.09 -5.64 -6.42
CA ALA A 162 -2.09 -4.59 -6.30
C ALA A 162 -2.01 -3.99 -4.88
N ASN A 163 -3.13 -3.86 -4.20
CA ASN A 163 -3.19 -3.24 -2.88
C ASN A 163 -2.74 -4.16 -1.74
N TRP A 164 -2.62 -5.47 -1.98
CA TRP A 164 -2.33 -6.42 -0.91
C TRP A 164 -1.01 -7.18 -1.07
N THR A 165 -0.73 -7.73 -2.25
CA THR A 165 0.42 -8.62 -2.41
C THR A 165 1.30 -8.31 -3.62
N ARG A 166 0.87 -7.41 -4.52
CA ARG A 166 1.56 -7.13 -5.78
C ARG A 166 1.74 -5.62 -5.99
N PRO A 167 2.58 -4.97 -5.15
CA PRO A 167 2.81 -3.52 -5.20
C PRO A 167 3.22 -3.01 -6.58
N GLU A 168 3.95 -3.79 -7.35
CA GLU A 168 4.44 -3.47 -8.69
C GLU A 168 3.33 -3.27 -9.74
N LEU A 169 2.09 -3.66 -9.42
CA LEU A 169 0.94 -3.39 -10.28
C LEU A 169 0.31 -2.01 -10.04
N ALA A 170 0.69 -1.32 -8.98
CA ALA A 170 -0.01 -0.11 -8.54
C ALA A 170 -0.08 0.97 -9.64
N PHE A 171 1.02 1.21 -10.37
CA PHE A 171 1.03 2.14 -11.49
C PHE A 171 0.08 1.71 -12.63
N THR A 172 0.16 0.44 -13.04
CA THR A 172 -0.71 -0.11 -14.08
C THR A 172 -2.18 0.02 -13.71
N VAL A 173 -2.53 -0.34 -12.48
CA VAL A 173 -3.90 -0.24 -11.97
C VAL A 173 -4.37 1.20 -11.92
N HIS A 174 -3.55 2.11 -11.41
CA HIS A 174 -3.85 3.53 -11.39
C HIS A 174 -4.16 4.07 -12.79
N LYS A 175 -3.34 3.73 -13.80
CA LYS A 175 -3.59 4.14 -15.19
C LYS A 175 -4.90 3.58 -15.73
N LEU A 176 -5.18 2.28 -15.52
CA LEU A 176 -6.40 1.62 -15.99
C LEU A 176 -7.66 2.15 -15.32
N GLN A 177 -7.61 2.51 -14.03
CA GLN A 177 -8.75 3.04 -13.28
C GLN A 177 -9.33 4.32 -13.88
N ARG A 178 -8.56 5.10 -14.62
CA ARG A 178 -9.01 6.34 -15.25
C ARG A 178 -10.05 6.13 -16.36
N TYR A 179 -10.11 4.93 -16.95
CA TYR A 179 -10.94 4.64 -18.11
C TYR A 179 -12.17 3.76 -17.78
N GLN A 180 -12.56 3.68 -16.50
CA GLN A 180 -13.64 2.81 -16.05
C GLN A 180 -15.04 3.19 -16.56
N ASN A 181 -15.24 4.44 -16.96
CA ASN A 181 -16.53 4.92 -17.45
C ASN A 181 -16.75 4.59 -18.92
N ASP A 182 -15.76 4.88 -19.76
CA ASP A 182 -15.81 4.67 -21.21
C ASP A 182 -14.57 3.90 -21.69
N PRO A 183 -14.41 2.60 -21.34
CA PRO A 183 -13.24 1.81 -21.76
C PRO A 183 -13.29 1.48 -23.24
N GLU A 184 -12.22 1.76 -23.95
CA GLU A 184 -12.00 1.37 -25.35
C GLU A 184 -11.31 0.00 -25.45
N PRO A 185 -11.28 -0.65 -26.64
CA PRO A 185 -10.57 -1.91 -26.84
C PRO A 185 -9.11 -1.89 -26.34
N LYS A 186 -8.37 -0.82 -26.60
CA LYS A 186 -6.98 -0.64 -26.12
C LYS A 186 -6.85 -0.66 -24.57
N HIS A 187 -7.87 -0.19 -23.86
CA HIS A 187 -7.90 -0.26 -22.39
C HIS A 187 -8.10 -1.70 -21.91
N PHE A 188 -8.94 -2.48 -22.60
CA PHE A 188 -9.10 -3.92 -22.34
C PHE A 188 -7.80 -4.69 -22.63
N GLU A 189 -7.13 -4.41 -23.73
CA GLU A 189 -5.84 -5.03 -24.08
C GLU A 189 -4.78 -4.76 -23.00
N ALA A 190 -4.71 -3.51 -22.49
CA ALA A 190 -3.82 -3.16 -21.41
C ALA A 190 -4.19 -3.88 -20.09
N ALA A 191 -5.48 -4.00 -19.76
CA ALA A 191 -5.92 -4.78 -18.61
C ALA A 191 -5.61 -6.28 -18.76
N GLN A 192 -5.84 -6.87 -19.96
CA GLN A 192 -5.48 -8.25 -20.27
C GLN A 192 -3.96 -8.47 -20.16
N ARG A 193 -3.14 -7.50 -20.56
CA ARG A 193 -1.69 -7.56 -20.38
C ARG A 193 -1.31 -7.68 -18.89
N ALA A 194 -1.96 -6.92 -18.00
CA ALA A 194 -1.72 -7.04 -16.57
C ALA A 194 -2.08 -8.44 -16.04
N PHE A 195 -3.16 -9.07 -16.52
CA PHE A 195 -3.50 -10.45 -16.19
C PHE A 195 -2.49 -11.46 -16.78
N ARG A 196 -1.96 -11.22 -17.96
CA ARG A 196 -0.89 -12.05 -18.56
C ARG A 196 0.39 -12.00 -17.73
N TYR A 197 0.73 -10.83 -17.18
CA TYR A 197 1.82 -10.68 -16.23
C TYR A 197 1.55 -11.49 -14.96
N LEU A 198 0.38 -11.33 -14.36
CA LEU A 198 -0.03 -12.11 -13.19
C LEU A 198 -0.02 -13.63 -13.46
N LYS A 199 -0.42 -14.06 -14.66
CA LYS A 199 -0.34 -15.46 -15.07
C LYS A 199 1.08 -16.00 -15.03
N GLY A 200 2.05 -15.24 -15.52
CA GLY A 200 3.47 -15.62 -15.53
C GLY A 200 4.12 -15.60 -14.14
N THR A 201 3.52 -14.89 -13.21
CA THR A 201 4.09 -14.65 -11.87
C THR A 201 3.15 -15.09 -10.73
N GLN A 202 2.30 -16.10 -10.96
CA GLN A 202 1.31 -16.58 -9.96
C GLN A 202 1.93 -17.06 -8.66
N SER A 203 3.15 -17.60 -8.72
CA SER A 203 3.88 -18.11 -7.55
C SER A 203 4.52 -17.01 -6.70
N GLU A 204 4.58 -15.78 -7.19
CA GLU A 204 5.16 -14.66 -6.45
C GLU A 204 4.37 -14.38 -5.17
N ARG A 205 5.12 -14.11 -4.12
CA ARG A 205 4.58 -13.86 -2.78
C ARG A 205 5.25 -12.64 -2.18
N LEU A 206 4.48 -11.80 -1.52
CA LEU A 206 5.02 -10.70 -0.77
C LEU A 206 5.67 -11.25 0.51
N ARG A 207 6.96 -11.04 0.68
CA ARG A 207 7.69 -11.44 1.88
C ARG A 207 7.66 -10.31 2.92
N LEU A 208 7.30 -10.66 4.14
CA LEU A 208 7.38 -9.76 5.30
C LEU A 208 8.52 -10.25 6.20
N ARG A 209 9.60 -9.46 6.26
CA ARG A 209 10.83 -9.77 7.00
C ARG A 209 11.59 -8.48 7.34
N GLY A 210 12.53 -8.62 8.24
CA GLY A 210 13.49 -7.59 8.59
C GLY A 210 13.28 -7.06 10.00
N ASP A 211 14.05 -6.06 10.34
CA ASP A 211 13.89 -5.28 11.54
C ASP A 211 12.68 -4.32 11.41
N LEU A 212 12.30 -3.71 12.51
CA LEU A 212 11.18 -2.77 12.52
C LEU A 212 11.65 -1.32 12.27
N VAL A 213 12.52 -1.13 11.26
CA VAL A 213 13.03 0.18 10.87
C VAL A 213 12.32 0.66 9.61
N LEU A 214 11.76 1.85 9.67
CA LEU A 214 11.09 2.48 8.52
C LEU A 214 12.11 3.06 7.54
N ARG A 215 11.81 2.93 6.25
CA ARG A 215 12.49 3.58 5.13
C ARG A 215 11.46 3.92 4.06
N ALA A 216 11.62 5.02 3.36
CA ALA A 216 10.71 5.41 2.28
C ALA A 216 11.47 5.78 1.01
N TYR A 217 10.81 5.58 -0.14
CA TYR A 217 11.24 6.04 -1.46
C TYR A 217 10.11 6.86 -2.03
N THR A 218 10.42 8.04 -2.59
CA THR A 218 9.45 8.94 -3.21
C THR A 218 9.93 9.33 -4.61
N ASP A 219 9.01 9.44 -5.57
CA ASP A 219 9.27 9.82 -6.95
C ASP A 219 8.04 10.48 -7.58
N ALA A 220 8.25 11.34 -8.56
CA ALA A 220 7.18 11.86 -9.38
C ALA A 220 7.54 11.84 -10.88
N ASP A 221 6.64 11.33 -11.72
CA ASP A 221 6.77 11.48 -13.16
C ASP A 221 6.07 12.77 -13.61
N PHE A 222 6.87 13.78 -13.95
CA PHE A 222 6.42 15.13 -14.27
C PHE A 222 5.64 15.17 -15.59
N CYS A 223 4.44 15.79 -15.58
CA CYS A 223 3.60 15.98 -16.77
C CYS A 223 3.30 14.72 -17.58
N GLN A 224 3.32 13.54 -16.94
CA GLN A 224 3.11 12.28 -17.64
C GLN A 224 1.70 12.13 -18.20
N ASP A 225 0.74 12.80 -17.58
CA ASP A 225 -0.63 12.72 -18.04
C ASP A 225 -0.88 13.60 -19.25
N ARG A 226 -1.10 12.96 -20.41
CA ARG A 226 -1.34 13.66 -21.68
C ARG A 226 -2.69 14.36 -21.76
N ILE A 227 -3.63 14.04 -20.88
CA ILE A 227 -4.98 14.63 -20.87
C ILE A 227 -4.99 15.90 -20.02
N ASP A 228 -4.48 15.81 -18.79
CA ASP A 228 -4.58 16.86 -17.79
C ASP A 228 -3.25 17.60 -17.56
N GLY A 229 -2.15 17.16 -18.16
CA GLY A 229 -0.80 17.70 -17.92
C GLY A 229 -0.32 17.50 -16.47
N LYS A 230 -0.93 16.58 -15.73
CA LYS A 230 -0.61 16.34 -14.32
C LYS A 230 0.49 15.33 -14.16
N SER A 231 1.23 15.45 -13.08
CA SER A 231 2.27 14.52 -12.67
C SER A 231 1.70 13.32 -11.93
N VAL A 232 2.43 12.21 -11.94
CA VAL A 232 2.10 11.01 -11.17
C VAL A 232 3.00 10.94 -9.96
N THR A 233 2.42 10.86 -8.77
CA THR A 233 3.11 10.58 -7.51
C THR A 233 3.26 9.08 -7.31
N GLY A 234 4.47 8.62 -6.99
CA GLY A 234 4.79 7.28 -6.53
C GLY A 234 5.54 7.30 -5.22
N TYR A 235 5.21 6.41 -4.31
CA TYR A 235 6.02 6.16 -3.13
C TYR A 235 5.84 4.74 -2.61
N VAL A 236 6.84 4.29 -1.87
CA VAL A 236 6.79 3.05 -1.09
C VAL A 236 7.46 3.26 0.25
N ILE A 237 6.82 2.76 1.31
CA ILE A 237 7.35 2.75 2.66
C ILE A 237 7.62 1.31 3.05
N MET A 238 8.87 1.05 3.39
CA MET A 238 9.36 -0.24 3.82
C MET A 238 9.43 -0.29 5.35
N LEU A 239 9.11 -1.45 5.94
CA LEU A 239 9.43 -1.78 7.32
C LEU A 239 10.44 -2.94 7.30
N GLY A 240 11.68 -2.65 7.65
CA GLY A 240 12.80 -3.54 7.34
C GLY A 240 12.94 -3.74 5.83
N ASP A 241 12.90 -5.00 5.40
CA ASP A 241 13.01 -5.39 3.99
C ASP A 241 11.65 -5.50 3.26
N SER A 242 10.56 -5.07 3.88
CA SER A 242 9.20 -5.38 3.39
C SER A 242 8.42 -4.13 3.06
N PRO A 243 7.82 -3.99 1.88
CA PRO A 243 6.91 -2.92 1.58
C PRO A 243 5.62 -3.10 2.40
N ILE A 244 5.19 -2.05 3.11
CA ILE A 244 3.99 -2.07 3.94
C ILE A 244 2.96 -1.03 3.52
N VAL A 245 3.41 0.06 2.89
CA VAL A 245 2.54 1.08 2.28
C VAL A 245 3.14 1.50 0.95
N TRP A 246 2.32 1.60 -0.08
CA TRP A 246 2.71 2.08 -1.40
C TRP A 246 1.55 2.78 -2.09
N ALA A 247 1.86 3.68 -2.99
CA ALA A 247 0.86 4.35 -3.81
C ALA A 247 1.39 4.73 -5.18
N SER A 248 0.48 4.75 -6.14
CA SER A 248 0.60 5.41 -7.44
C SER A 248 -0.64 6.26 -7.64
N LYS A 249 -0.50 7.57 -7.74
CA LYS A 249 -1.64 8.50 -7.80
C LYS A 249 -1.36 9.69 -8.72
N LEU A 250 -2.36 10.10 -9.49
CA LEU A 250 -2.30 11.37 -10.21
C LEU A 250 -2.34 12.53 -9.20
N GLN A 251 -1.47 13.51 -9.39
CA GLN A 251 -1.49 14.73 -8.57
C GLN A 251 -2.77 15.52 -8.82
N THR A 252 -3.29 16.18 -7.80
CA THR A 252 -4.52 16.96 -7.92
C THR A 252 -4.29 18.29 -8.63
N ALA A 253 -3.09 18.89 -8.47
CA ALA A 253 -2.68 20.11 -9.11
C ALA A 253 -1.75 19.85 -10.30
N VAL A 254 -1.75 20.73 -11.27
CA VAL A 254 -0.70 20.80 -12.31
C VAL A 254 0.50 21.49 -11.69
N THR A 255 1.65 20.82 -11.74
CA THR A 255 2.93 21.36 -11.26
C THR A 255 3.64 22.11 -12.37
N THR A 256 4.42 23.10 -12.00
CA THR A 256 5.14 23.99 -12.94
C THR A 256 6.60 23.57 -13.15
N SER A 257 7.08 22.63 -12.34
CA SER A 257 8.45 22.11 -12.42
C SER A 257 8.52 20.67 -11.93
N THR A 258 9.60 19.96 -12.32
CA THR A 258 9.91 18.62 -11.81
C THR A 258 10.10 18.64 -10.30
N VAL A 259 10.83 19.61 -9.75
CA VAL A 259 11.08 19.76 -8.31
C VAL A 259 9.77 19.89 -7.53
N GLU A 260 8.81 20.65 -8.05
CA GLU A 260 7.49 20.79 -7.42
C GLU A 260 6.73 19.45 -7.42
N ALA A 261 6.79 18.69 -8.52
CA ALA A 261 6.15 17.39 -8.61
C ALA A 261 6.76 16.39 -7.62
N GLU A 262 8.10 16.33 -7.52
CA GLU A 262 8.81 15.50 -6.55
C GLU A 262 8.46 15.87 -5.11
N TYR A 263 8.42 17.18 -4.82
CA TYR A 263 8.07 17.65 -3.49
C TYR A 263 6.63 17.28 -3.09
N LEU A 264 5.69 17.30 -4.04
CA LEU A 264 4.31 16.81 -3.79
C LEU A 264 4.28 15.30 -3.54
N ALA A 265 5.14 14.51 -4.20
CA ALA A 265 5.26 13.09 -3.97
C ALA A 265 5.85 12.81 -2.57
N LEU A 266 6.93 13.50 -2.20
CA LEU A 266 7.50 13.46 -0.85
C LEU A 266 6.44 13.77 0.20
N ARG A 267 5.68 14.85 0.04
CA ARG A 267 4.62 15.24 0.96
C ARG A 267 3.51 14.17 1.09
N ALA A 268 3.16 13.50 0.00
CA ALA A 268 2.18 12.44 0.03
C ALA A 268 2.66 11.24 0.88
N GLY A 269 3.91 10.82 0.68
CA GLY A 269 4.54 9.76 1.48
C GLY A 269 4.73 10.14 2.95
N LEU A 270 5.04 11.42 3.25
CA LEU A 270 5.23 11.90 4.63
C LEU A 270 4.02 11.67 5.53
N LYS A 271 2.81 11.82 5.02
CA LYS A 271 1.59 11.59 5.81
C LYS A 271 1.52 10.15 6.33
N ASP A 272 1.86 9.21 5.46
CA ASP A 272 1.85 7.80 5.82
C ASP A 272 3.05 7.43 6.72
N ILE A 273 4.22 8.05 6.52
CA ILE A 273 5.38 7.90 7.41
C ILE A 273 5.02 8.36 8.84
N MET A 274 4.43 9.54 8.98
CA MET A 274 4.03 10.08 10.28
C MET A 274 2.99 9.17 10.95
N TRP A 275 2.00 8.71 10.20
CA TRP A 275 0.99 7.79 10.71
C TRP A 275 1.63 6.46 11.16
N LEU A 276 2.54 5.88 10.36
CA LEU A 276 3.25 4.64 10.72
C LEU A 276 4.12 4.83 11.95
N ARG A 277 4.83 5.95 12.08
CA ARG A 277 5.63 6.24 13.28
C ARG A 277 4.75 6.28 14.53
N HIS A 278 3.57 6.92 14.48
CA HIS A 278 2.61 6.91 15.59
C HIS A 278 2.10 5.50 15.89
N LEU A 279 1.71 4.74 14.86
CA LEU A 279 1.28 3.35 15.01
C LEU A 279 2.36 2.48 15.68
N LEU A 280 3.62 2.63 15.27
CA LEU A 280 4.74 1.90 15.85
C LEU A 280 5.01 2.30 17.31
N VAL A 281 4.79 3.56 17.70
CA VAL A 281 4.81 3.98 19.13
C VAL A 281 3.76 3.23 19.90
N ASP A 282 2.53 3.16 19.40
CA ASP A 282 1.43 2.44 20.05
C ASP A 282 1.72 0.94 20.15
N LEU A 283 2.41 0.38 19.17
CA LEU A 283 2.89 -1.01 19.19
C LEU A 283 4.12 -1.23 20.07
N SER A 284 4.67 -0.17 20.72
CA SER A 284 5.93 -0.16 21.49
C SER A 284 7.16 -0.53 20.69
N CYS A 285 7.18 -0.12 19.43
CA CYS A 285 8.30 -0.22 18.50
C CYS A 285 8.64 1.17 17.96
N PRO A 286 8.89 2.20 18.84
CA PRO A 286 9.09 3.58 18.38
C PRO A 286 10.30 3.67 17.45
N GLN A 287 10.18 4.52 16.44
CA GLN A 287 11.30 4.88 15.57
C GLN A 287 12.08 6.00 16.27
N VAL A 288 13.20 5.67 16.88
CA VAL A 288 14.06 6.63 17.60
C VAL A 288 14.79 7.51 16.60
N GLU A 289 15.41 6.88 15.59
CA GLU A 289 16.13 7.58 14.53
C GLU A 289 15.17 8.20 13.50
N PRO A 290 15.60 9.26 12.80
CA PRO A 290 14.87 9.80 11.65
C PRO A 290 14.62 8.71 10.60
N THR A 291 13.42 8.69 10.02
CA THR A 291 13.12 7.76 8.91
C THR A 291 13.85 8.22 7.65
N PRO A 292 14.75 7.39 7.06
CA PRO A 292 15.38 7.70 5.79
C PRO A 292 14.35 7.81 4.67
N VAL A 293 14.34 8.93 3.94
CA VAL A 293 13.56 9.14 2.73
C VAL A 293 14.50 9.28 1.55
N ILE A 294 14.39 8.37 0.60
CA ILE A 294 15.26 8.25 -0.56
C ILE A 294 14.62 8.97 -1.75
N GLU A 295 15.36 9.91 -2.32
CA GLU A 295 14.95 10.83 -3.38
C GLU A 295 16.10 10.94 -4.40
N ASP A 296 15.80 11.00 -5.70
CA ASP A 296 16.84 11.15 -6.73
C ASP A 296 16.94 12.58 -7.31
N ASN A 297 16.07 13.49 -6.87
CA ASN A 297 16.11 14.89 -7.23
C ASN A 297 16.80 15.72 -6.13
N SER A 298 18.06 16.14 -6.38
CA SER A 298 18.84 16.93 -5.42
C SER A 298 18.16 18.26 -5.05
N ALA A 299 17.48 18.91 -6.00
CA ALA A 299 16.78 20.16 -5.72
C ALA A 299 15.54 19.94 -4.82
N CYS A 300 14.86 18.79 -4.94
CA CYS A 300 13.80 18.43 -4.00
C CYS A 300 14.35 18.23 -2.59
N ILE A 301 15.51 17.58 -2.46
CA ILE A 301 16.19 17.40 -1.18
C ILE A 301 16.60 18.75 -0.56
N GLU A 302 17.14 19.65 -1.36
CA GLU A 302 17.49 21.02 -0.90
C GLU A 302 16.23 21.79 -0.44
N TRP A 303 15.13 21.70 -1.19
CA TRP A 303 13.86 22.30 -0.79
C TRP A 303 13.35 21.76 0.54
N ALA A 304 13.47 20.46 0.76
CA ALA A 304 13.05 19.82 2.01
C ALA A 304 13.92 20.27 3.21
N ARG A 305 15.20 20.63 2.98
CA ARG A 305 16.14 21.07 4.02
C ARG A 305 16.05 22.59 4.28
N ASP A 306 16.12 23.39 3.20
CA ASP A 306 16.43 24.83 3.30
C ASP A 306 15.47 25.73 2.52
N MET A 307 14.23 25.29 2.30
CA MET A 307 13.24 26.09 1.55
C MET A 307 13.10 27.50 2.15
N VAL A 308 13.65 28.50 1.47
CA VAL A 308 13.42 29.90 1.79
C VAL A 308 12.23 30.41 0.99
N VAL A 309 11.25 30.98 1.69
CA VAL A 309 10.08 31.61 1.05
C VAL A 309 10.55 32.84 0.24
N SER A 310 10.69 32.65 -1.06
CA SER A 310 11.00 33.74 -2.02
C SER A 310 9.71 34.26 -2.65
N ARG A 311 9.80 35.39 -3.38
CA ARG A 311 8.67 35.88 -4.18
C ARG A 311 8.14 34.84 -5.19
N LYS A 312 8.99 33.96 -5.68
CA LYS A 312 8.65 32.85 -6.60
C LYS A 312 7.93 31.70 -5.90
N THR A 313 8.16 31.51 -4.58
CA THR A 313 7.57 30.41 -3.79
C THR A 313 6.37 30.85 -2.94
N ARG A 314 5.95 32.14 -3.01
CA ARG A 314 4.79 32.67 -2.27
C ARG A 314 3.45 31.99 -2.59
N HIS A 315 3.35 31.34 -3.73
CA HIS A 315 2.15 30.59 -4.13
C HIS A 315 2.07 29.21 -3.51
N PHE A 316 3.14 28.78 -2.83
CA PHE A 316 3.17 27.50 -2.13
C PHE A 316 2.43 27.63 -0.80
N HIS A 317 1.30 26.96 -0.72
CA HIS A 317 0.45 26.88 0.46
C HIS A 317 1.23 26.37 1.69
N VAL A 318 0.72 26.66 2.91
CA VAL A 318 1.20 26.17 4.21
C VAL A 318 1.57 24.68 4.21
N SER A 319 0.97 23.91 3.32
CA SER A 319 1.24 22.48 3.14
C SER A 319 2.64 22.13 2.60
N TYR A 320 3.39 23.11 2.03
CA TYR A 320 4.76 22.90 1.56
C TYR A 320 5.80 22.99 2.69
N HIS A 321 5.43 23.55 3.83
CA HIS A 321 6.32 23.62 4.99
C HIS A 321 6.44 22.28 5.72
N LEU A 322 5.53 21.32 5.47
CA LEU A 322 5.50 20.05 6.20
C LEU A 322 6.81 19.26 6.08
N ALA A 323 7.39 19.13 4.88
CA ALA A 323 8.59 18.34 4.71
C ALA A 323 9.79 18.97 5.45
N LYS A 324 9.95 20.29 5.32
CA LYS A 324 10.98 21.04 6.04
C LYS A 324 10.84 20.88 7.56
N GLU A 325 9.64 21.10 8.07
CA GLU A 325 9.33 20.92 9.51
C GLU A 325 9.69 19.51 9.99
N GLN A 326 9.36 18.47 9.23
CA GLN A 326 9.67 17.09 9.61
C GLN A 326 11.16 16.76 9.53
N VAL A 327 11.92 17.42 8.66
CA VAL A 327 13.40 17.34 8.64
C VAL A 327 13.98 18.05 9.86
N GLU A 328 13.52 19.26 10.18
CA GLU A 328 13.96 20.04 11.35
C GLU A 328 13.65 19.34 12.68
N LEU A 329 12.48 18.70 12.77
CA LEU A 329 12.08 17.91 13.94
C LEU A 329 12.80 16.54 14.05
N GLY A 330 13.64 16.17 13.06
CA GLY A 330 14.29 14.88 13.02
C GLY A 330 13.33 13.69 12.86
N THR A 331 12.14 13.92 12.32
CA THR A 331 11.19 12.84 12.00
C THR A 331 11.65 12.06 10.79
N ILE A 332 12.20 12.74 9.79
CA ILE A 332 12.77 12.17 8.56
C ILE A 332 14.17 12.71 8.29
N GLN A 333 14.92 11.98 7.47
CA GLN A 333 16.20 12.40 6.93
C GLN A 333 16.21 12.13 5.42
N MET A 334 16.52 13.16 4.62
CA MET A 334 16.59 13.06 3.17
C MET A 334 17.91 12.46 2.72
N HIS A 335 17.86 11.45 1.86
CA HIS A 335 19.02 10.78 1.27
C HIS A 335 18.91 10.81 -0.25
N TYR A 336 20.02 11.13 -0.91
CA TYR A 336 20.09 11.04 -2.37
C TYR A 336 20.36 9.61 -2.81
N ALA A 337 19.63 9.16 -3.83
CA ALA A 337 19.96 7.94 -4.58
C ALA A 337 20.04 8.26 -6.08
N LYS A 338 20.76 7.44 -6.83
CA LYS A 338 20.73 7.53 -8.30
C LYS A 338 19.38 7.09 -8.80
N THR A 339 18.90 7.68 -9.90
CA THR A 339 17.65 7.29 -10.55
C THR A 339 17.58 5.78 -10.85
N SER A 340 18.73 5.15 -11.19
CA SER A 340 18.77 3.70 -11.38
C SER A 340 18.35 2.88 -10.15
N ASP A 341 18.49 3.46 -8.96
CA ASP A 341 18.26 2.82 -7.67
C ASP A 341 16.99 3.34 -6.96
N GLN A 342 16.25 4.24 -7.65
CA GLN A 342 15.00 4.81 -7.16
C GLN A 342 13.86 3.79 -7.26
N LEU A 343 13.58 3.12 -6.14
CA LEU A 343 12.54 2.08 -6.09
C LEU A 343 11.14 2.62 -6.38
N ALA A 344 10.89 3.91 -6.14
CA ALA A 344 9.61 4.53 -6.37
C ALA A 344 9.26 4.72 -7.87
N ASP A 345 10.22 4.61 -8.78
CA ASP A 345 10.02 4.65 -10.23
C ASP A 345 8.96 3.67 -10.73
N ILE A 346 8.86 2.49 -10.13
CA ILE A 346 7.89 1.46 -10.51
C ILE A 346 6.43 1.89 -10.23
N PHE A 347 6.24 2.91 -9.41
CA PHE A 347 4.94 3.48 -9.05
C PHE A 347 4.57 4.74 -9.84
N THR A 348 5.50 5.27 -10.65
CA THR A 348 5.28 6.52 -11.40
C THR A 348 5.24 6.31 -12.91
N LYS A 349 5.97 5.32 -13.42
CA LYS A 349 6.12 5.09 -14.87
C LYS A 349 6.17 3.61 -15.24
N ALA A 350 5.88 3.31 -16.52
CA ALA A 350 6.08 1.97 -17.06
C ALA A 350 7.58 1.79 -17.37
N LEU A 351 8.21 0.83 -16.69
CA LEU A 351 9.63 0.54 -16.81
C LEU A 351 9.92 -0.48 -17.91
N ASN A 352 11.14 -0.45 -18.46
CA ASN A 352 11.64 -1.57 -19.28
C ASN A 352 11.75 -2.84 -18.42
N ALA A 353 11.78 -4.01 -19.08
CA ALA A 353 11.68 -5.29 -18.39
C ALA A 353 12.82 -5.55 -17.38
N GLU A 354 14.04 -5.11 -17.65
CA GLU A 354 15.20 -5.34 -16.79
C GLU A 354 15.11 -4.52 -15.48
N VAL A 355 14.78 -3.24 -15.61
CA VAL A 355 14.61 -2.35 -14.46
C VAL A 355 13.38 -2.76 -13.65
N PHE A 356 12.27 -3.13 -14.35
CA PHE A 356 11.07 -3.62 -13.70
C PHE A 356 11.34 -4.87 -12.86
N ASP A 357 12.00 -5.88 -13.42
CA ASP A 357 12.29 -7.13 -12.73
C ASP A 357 13.18 -6.88 -11.50
N ARG A 358 14.16 -5.98 -11.59
CA ARG A 358 15.01 -5.60 -10.46
C ARG A 358 14.19 -4.96 -9.33
N HIS A 359 13.35 -3.98 -9.64
CA HIS A 359 12.52 -3.32 -8.61
C HIS A 359 11.46 -4.28 -8.04
N GLN A 360 10.81 -5.08 -8.90
CA GLN A 360 9.88 -6.11 -8.48
C GLN A 360 10.55 -7.11 -7.53
N HIS A 361 11.78 -7.55 -7.86
CA HIS A 361 12.54 -8.45 -6.98
C HIS A 361 12.78 -7.83 -5.60
N VAL A 362 13.17 -6.55 -5.54
CA VAL A 362 13.37 -5.84 -4.26
C VAL A 362 12.07 -5.76 -3.46
N LEU A 363 10.94 -5.44 -4.10
CA LEU A 363 9.64 -5.36 -3.43
C LEU A 363 9.18 -6.70 -2.85
N HIS A 364 9.49 -7.81 -3.52
CA HIS A 364 9.05 -9.14 -3.07
C HIS A 364 10.05 -9.84 -2.16
N ASN A 365 11.34 -9.58 -2.31
CA ASN A 365 12.41 -10.31 -1.63
C ASN A 365 13.27 -9.46 -0.70
N GLY A 366 13.15 -8.13 -0.76
CA GLY A 366 13.91 -7.19 0.05
C GLY A 366 15.24 -6.77 -0.57
N LEU A 367 15.82 -5.70 -0.03
CA LEU A 367 17.05 -5.05 -0.53
C LEU A 367 18.29 -5.93 -0.49
N ASN A 368 18.38 -6.88 0.42
CA ASN A 368 19.59 -7.67 0.71
C ASN A 368 19.55 -9.10 0.12
N CYS A 369 18.73 -9.35 -0.90
CA CYS A 369 18.58 -10.66 -1.53
C CYS A 369 19.11 -10.70 -2.96
N ALA A 370 20.12 -9.86 -3.28
CA ALA A 370 20.85 -9.93 -4.55
C ALA A 370 22.04 -10.87 -4.44
#